data_8392477d14806f0edfeb865d5ca85a57
#
_entry.id   8392477d14806f0edfeb865d5ca85a57
#
_cell.length_a   1.000
_cell.length_b   1.000
_cell.length_c   1.000
_cell.angle_alpha   90.00
_cell.angle_beta   90.00
_cell.angle_gamma   90.00
#
_symmetry.space_group_name_H-M   'P 1'
#
loop_
_entity.id
_entity.type
_entity.pdbx_description
1 polymer ?
#
loop_
_entity_poly.entity_id
_entity_poly.type
_entity_poly.pdbx_seq_one_letter_code
_entity_poly.pdbx_strand_id
1 'polypeptide(L)'
;MKDLDRRNFLKLGLLSTAAALSTNSVNAAGSGKDSSGGIGNVPLQKYVAKKYTNLLGGALTGFSDEQLKAHFALYEGYITKINDLEARIKNFDTNNPDTINYRGWHLEQTSMLNGAVLHELYFGNLGAANKEPKGSLKKMINRDFGSLQSFIGHMKTVGKIFHGWSLAALNYRTGKINVYGLERHNLNVPTMVSPILVLDVYEHAYMIDYGTDRKKYLDAFVMNVDWKPVEERLEHALSIPFGEAVTV
;
A
#
# COMPACT_ATOMS: atom_id res chain seq x y z
N MET A 1 -16.97 -15.85 28.87
CA MET A 1 -16.18 -15.06 27.90
C MET A 1 -16.76 -13.66 27.93
N LYS A 2 -16.03 -12.69 28.48
CA LYS A 2 -16.52 -11.32 28.68
C LYS A 2 -16.37 -10.55 27.35
N ASP A 3 -17.43 -9.85 26.97
CA ASP A 3 -17.48 -8.99 25.80
C ASP A 3 -16.33 -7.97 25.81
N LEU A 4 -15.45 -8.03 24.83
CA LEU A 4 -14.48 -6.98 24.55
C LEU A 4 -15.20 -5.83 23.85
N ASP A 5 -15.41 -4.75 24.58
CA ASP A 5 -16.06 -3.53 24.11
C ASP A 5 -15.34 -2.95 22.89
N ARG A 6 -16.07 -2.87 21.76
CA ARG A 6 -15.60 -2.32 20.47
C ARG A 6 -15.06 -0.89 20.57
N ARG A 7 -15.44 -0.14 21.61
CA ARG A 7 -14.94 1.22 21.87
C ARG A 7 -13.48 1.26 22.33
N ASN A 8 -12.95 0.17 22.89
CA ASN A 8 -11.56 0.10 23.33
C ASN A 8 -10.58 -0.21 22.18
N PHE A 9 -11.03 -0.78 21.07
CA PHE A 9 -10.19 -1.04 19.91
C PHE A 9 -9.73 0.25 19.20
N LEU A 10 -10.61 1.26 19.15
CA LEU A 10 -10.28 2.58 18.59
C LEU A 10 -9.34 3.40 19.50
N LYS A 11 -9.35 3.16 20.82
CA LYS A 11 -8.49 3.87 21.78
C LYS A 11 -7.06 3.31 21.85
N LEU A 12 -6.82 2.05 21.49
CA LEU A 12 -5.46 1.47 21.47
C LEU A 12 -4.59 1.97 20.31
N GLY A 13 -5.18 2.58 19.28
CA GLY A 13 -4.44 3.21 18.17
C GLY A 13 -3.87 4.60 18.47
N LEU A 14 -4.25 5.22 19.59
CA LEU A 14 -3.96 6.64 19.86
C LEU A 14 -3.00 6.91 21.03
N LEU A 15 -2.44 5.89 21.66
CA LEU A 15 -1.47 6.07 22.75
C LEU A 15 -0.05 5.74 22.26
N SER A 16 0.55 6.64 21.46
CA SER A 16 2.00 6.74 21.33
C SER A 16 2.49 7.91 22.18
N THR A 17 2.96 7.61 23.38
CA THR A 17 3.71 8.55 24.24
C THR A 17 4.94 9.04 23.51
N ALA A 18 5.02 10.36 23.30
CA ALA A 18 6.22 11.03 22.87
C ALA A 18 7.28 10.93 23.99
N ALA A 19 8.25 10.06 23.82
CA ALA A 19 9.47 10.08 24.61
C ALA A 19 10.51 10.87 23.82
N ALA A 20 10.85 12.06 24.34
CA ALA A 20 11.95 12.87 23.88
C ALA A 20 13.27 12.13 24.09
N LEU A 21 13.98 11.80 23.02
CA LEU A 21 15.35 11.29 23.06
C LEU A 21 16.31 12.42 22.71
N SER A 22 17.15 12.76 23.68
CA SER A 22 18.27 13.69 23.56
C SER A 22 19.29 13.17 22.55
N THR A 23 19.74 14.07 21.66
CA THR A 23 20.79 13.84 20.69
C THR A 23 22.15 13.86 21.37
N ASN A 24 22.85 12.73 21.37
CA ASN A 24 24.31 12.71 21.56
C ASN A 24 24.96 12.41 20.21
N SER A 25 25.66 13.40 19.69
CA SER A 25 26.53 13.29 18.53
C SER A 25 27.80 12.54 18.90
N VAL A 26 28.11 11.44 18.23
CA VAL A 26 29.43 10.81 18.28
C VAL A 26 30.06 10.91 16.90
N ASN A 27 31.09 11.75 16.81
CA ASN A 27 32.03 11.77 15.69
C ASN A 27 32.92 10.53 15.73
N ALA A 28 32.96 9.77 14.64
CA ALA A 28 34.04 8.80 14.43
C ALA A 28 34.59 9.01 13.01
N ALA A 29 35.76 9.60 12.94
CA ALA A 29 36.62 9.62 11.76
C ALA A 29 37.34 8.27 11.64
N GLY A 30 37.22 7.60 10.49
CA GLY A 30 37.93 6.37 10.17
C GLY A 30 38.13 6.30 8.65
N SER A 31 39.35 6.64 8.19
CA SER A 31 39.79 6.50 6.80
C SER A 31 40.04 5.03 6.47
N GLY A 32 39.25 4.47 5.56
CA GLY A 32 39.54 3.19 4.91
C GLY A 32 39.21 3.32 3.44
N LYS A 33 40.25 3.38 2.57
CA LYS A 33 40.08 3.26 1.12
C LYS A 33 39.79 1.81 0.80
N ASP A 34 38.57 1.51 0.40
CA ASP A 34 38.21 0.25 -0.24
C ASP A 34 37.79 0.51 -1.67
N SER A 35 38.63 0.06 -2.60
CA SER A 35 38.37 0.07 -4.04
C SER A 35 37.71 -1.20 -4.46
N SER A 36 36.40 -1.29 -4.26
CA SER A 36 35.52 -2.26 -4.92
C SER A 36 34.51 -1.49 -5.75
N GLY A 37 34.48 -1.75 -7.06
CA GLY A 37 33.52 -1.16 -7.99
C GLY A 37 32.09 -1.53 -7.59
N GLY A 38 31.56 -0.79 -6.62
CA GLY A 38 30.21 -0.94 -6.09
C GLY A 38 29.24 -0.06 -6.84
N ILE A 39 28.05 -0.57 -7.03
CA ILE A 39 26.81 0.17 -7.24
C ILE A 39 26.92 1.51 -6.51
N GLY A 40 26.96 2.62 -7.30
CA GLY A 40 27.21 3.97 -6.74
C GLY A 40 26.35 4.20 -5.50
N ASN A 41 26.91 4.93 -4.54
CA ASN A 41 26.29 5.29 -3.26
C ASN A 41 24.88 5.84 -3.51
N VAL A 42 23.89 4.95 -3.61
CA VAL A 42 22.50 5.35 -3.48
C VAL A 42 22.29 5.62 -1.99
N PRO A 43 22.07 6.88 -1.57
CA PRO A 43 21.84 7.18 -0.17
C PRO A 43 20.64 6.35 0.30
N LEU A 44 20.78 5.65 1.42
CA LEU A 44 19.65 5.00 2.08
C LEU A 44 18.63 6.09 2.43
N GLN A 45 17.61 6.24 1.60
CA GLN A 45 16.56 7.21 1.84
C GLN A 45 15.53 6.58 2.80
N LYS A 46 15.16 7.35 3.81
CA LYS A 46 14.00 6.99 4.65
C LYS A 46 12.71 7.13 3.82
N TYR A 47 11.73 6.29 4.13
CA TYR A 47 10.38 6.48 3.61
C TYR A 47 9.82 7.82 4.12
N VAL A 48 9.25 8.60 3.22
CA VAL A 48 8.64 9.89 3.51
C VAL A 48 7.18 9.85 3.10
N ALA A 49 6.29 10.21 4.01
CA ALA A 49 4.86 10.24 3.73
C ALA A 49 4.53 11.27 2.65
N LYS A 50 3.82 10.83 1.62
CA LYS A 50 3.25 11.71 0.59
C LYS A 50 2.03 12.43 1.16
N LYS A 51 1.75 13.64 0.67
CA LYS A 51 0.57 14.42 1.05
C LYS A 51 -0.49 14.34 -0.03
N TYR A 52 -1.72 14.11 0.38
CA TYR A 52 -2.89 13.94 -0.50
C TYR A 52 -3.96 15.01 -0.21
N THR A 53 -3.52 16.23 0.09
CA THR A 53 -4.41 17.36 0.42
C THR A 53 -5.35 17.74 -0.72
N ASN A 54 -4.99 17.41 -1.96
CA ASN A 54 -5.83 17.56 -3.15
C ASN A 54 -7.11 16.69 -3.14
N LEU A 55 -7.18 15.69 -2.27
CA LEU A 55 -8.36 14.84 -2.09
C LEU A 55 -9.36 15.40 -1.07
N LEU A 56 -9.00 16.47 -0.34
CA LEU A 56 -9.83 17.12 0.68
C LEU A 56 -10.70 18.23 0.08
N GLY A 57 -11.57 18.80 0.95
CA GLY A 57 -12.44 19.91 0.56
C GLY A 57 -13.61 19.50 -0.31
N GLY A 58 -14.09 18.27 -0.18
CA GLY A 58 -15.19 17.74 -0.99
C GLY A 58 -14.78 17.35 -2.43
N ALA A 59 -13.48 17.14 -2.66
CA ALA A 59 -12.97 16.75 -3.98
C ALA A 59 -13.45 15.37 -4.44
N LEU A 60 -13.80 14.48 -3.50
CA LEU A 60 -14.26 13.13 -3.77
C LEU A 60 -15.74 12.97 -3.42
N THR A 61 -16.53 12.48 -4.37
CA THR A 61 -17.94 12.21 -4.14
C THR A 61 -18.14 11.03 -3.19
N GLY A 62 -18.84 11.27 -2.07
CA GLY A 62 -19.14 10.24 -1.08
C GLY A 62 -18.00 9.95 -0.10
N PHE A 63 -16.96 10.77 -0.04
CA PHE A 63 -15.93 10.72 1.00
C PHE A 63 -15.94 12.02 1.79
N SER A 64 -16.00 11.92 3.11
CA SER A 64 -15.83 13.07 3.99
C SER A 64 -14.33 13.38 4.20
N ASP A 65 -14.04 14.64 4.48
CA ASP A 65 -12.69 15.04 4.91
C ASP A 65 -12.27 14.37 6.22
N GLU A 66 -13.24 14.03 7.09
CA GLU A 66 -12.97 13.32 8.35
C GLU A 66 -12.46 11.90 8.06
N GLN A 67 -13.15 11.14 7.20
CA GLN A 67 -12.72 9.80 6.77
C GLN A 67 -11.34 9.84 6.14
N LEU A 68 -11.11 10.79 5.22
CA LEU A 68 -9.82 10.90 4.52
C LEU A 68 -8.69 11.28 5.45
N LYS A 69 -8.88 12.24 6.36
CA LYS A 69 -7.85 12.65 7.34
C LYS A 69 -7.48 11.52 8.31
N ALA A 70 -8.48 10.77 8.80
CA ALA A 70 -8.22 9.59 9.63
C ALA A 70 -7.41 8.53 8.88
N HIS A 71 -7.72 8.31 7.61
CA HIS A 71 -7.02 7.37 6.74
C HIS A 71 -5.58 7.82 6.42
N PHE A 72 -5.35 9.11 6.18
CA PHE A 72 -4.00 9.67 6.00
C PHE A 72 -3.15 9.51 7.25
N ALA A 73 -3.71 9.77 8.44
CA ALA A 73 -2.98 9.59 9.70
C ALA A 73 -2.55 8.14 9.92
N LEU A 74 -3.40 7.17 9.54
CA LEU A 74 -3.06 5.76 9.58
C LEU A 74 -1.89 5.43 8.64
N TYR A 75 -1.94 5.91 7.41
CA TYR A 75 -0.87 5.76 6.42
C TYR A 75 0.47 6.35 6.91
N GLU A 76 0.45 7.56 7.49
CA GLU A 76 1.65 8.18 8.09
C GLU A 76 2.23 7.32 9.21
N GLY A 77 1.38 6.61 9.95
CA GLY A 77 1.78 5.62 10.95
C GLY A 77 2.57 4.45 10.36
N TYR A 78 2.18 3.94 9.18
CA TYR A 78 2.94 2.88 8.49
C TYR A 78 4.33 3.37 8.07
N ILE A 79 4.43 4.59 7.53
CA ILE A 79 5.73 5.21 7.16
C ILE A 79 6.65 5.34 8.37
N THR A 80 6.13 5.79 9.51
CA THR A 80 6.91 5.91 10.74
C THR A 80 7.41 4.54 11.22
N LYS A 81 6.52 3.54 11.24
CA LYS A 81 6.84 2.19 11.72
C LYS A 81 7.82 1.46 10.81
N ILE A 82 7.71 1.56 9.49
CA ILE A 82 8.66 0.89 8.59
C ILE A 82 10.07 1.46 8.75
N ASN A 83 10.21 2.78 8.89
CA ASN A 83 11.51 3.41 9.15
C ASN A 83 12.16 2.92 10.46
N ASP A 84 11.37 2.79 11.52
CA ASP A 84 11.83 2.26 12.81
C ASP A 84 12.26 0.79 12.70
N LEU A 85 11.43 -0.04 12.08
CA LEU A 85 11.71 -1.47 11.90
C LEU A 85 12.97 -1.72 11.07
N GLU A 86 13.15 -1.02 9.97
CA GLU A 86 14.34 -1.16 9.14
C GLU A 86 15.62 -0.72 9.89
N ALA A 87 15.53 0.33 10.70
CA ALA A 87 16.64 0.74 11.54
C ALA A 87 16.99 -0.32 12.60
N ARG A 88 15.99 -0.94 13.23
CA ARG A 88 16.18 -2.05 14.20
C ARG A 88 16.78 -3.28 13.55
N ILE A 89 16.26 -3.70 12.41
CA ILE A 89 16.73 -4.88 11.66
C ILE A 89 18.18 -4.66 11.24
N LYS A 90 18.51 -3.49 10.69
CA LYS A 90 19.87 -3.14 10.26
C LYS A 90 20.89 -3.18 11.39
N ASN A 91 20.49 -2.75 12.60
CA ASN A 91 21.37 -2.65 13.77
C ASN A 91 21.31 -3.90 14.67
N PHE A 92 20.65 -4.97 14.24
CA PHE A 92 20.57 -6.21 15.02
C PHE A 92 21.92 -6.91 15.05
N ASP A 93 22.37 -7.28 16.25
CA ASP A 93 23.55 -8.13 16.42
C ASP A 93 23.19 -9.58 16.06
N THR A 94 23.68 -10.08 14.95
CA THR A 94 23.42 -11.44 14.47
C THR A 94 24.00 -12.54 15.36
N ASN A 95 24.87 -12.20 16.31
CA ASN A 95 25.36 -13.10 17.34
C ASN A 95 24.40 -13.16 18.57
N ASN A 96 23.40 -12.28 18.62
CA ASN A 96 22.42 -12.24 19.70
C ASN A 96 21.46 -13.43 19.58
N PRO A 97 21.20 -14.20 20.67
CA PRO A 97 20.26 -15.31 20.66
C PRO A 97 18.78 -14.88 20.63
N ASP A 98 18.45 -13.59 20.70
CA ASP A 98 17.06 -13.10 20.65
C ASP A 98 16.46 -13.16 19.22
N THR A 99 16.32 -14.39 18.73
CA THR A 99 15.75 -14.66 17.41
C THR A 99 14.22 -14.47 17.37
N ILE A 100 13.54 -14.47 18.51
CA ILE A 100 12.08 -14.31 18.61
C ILE A 100 11.68 -12.89 18.22
N ASN A 101 12.29 -11.87 18.84
CA ASN A 101 12.03 -10.49 18.49
C ASN A 101 12.49 -10.18 17.07
N TYR A 102 13.64 -10.68 16.66
CA TYR A 102 14.14 -10.49 15.29
C TYR A 102 13.17 -11.05 14.24
N ARG A 103 12.64 -12.27 14.45
CA ARG A 103 11.59 -12.83 13.61
C ARG A 103 10.33 -11.96 13.59
N GLY A 104 9.92 -11.46 14.76
CA GLY A 104 8.77 -10.55 14.90
C GLY A 104 8.94 -9.29 14.05
N TRP A 105 10.11 -8.66 14.08
CA TRP A 105 10.39 -7.47 13.26
C TRP A 105 10.31 -7.74 11.76
N HIS A 106 10.78 -8.89 11.29
CA HIS A 106 10.67 -9.26 9.88
C HIS A 106 9.21 -9.50 9.43
N LEU A 107 8.37 -10.08 10.29
CA LEU A 107 6.94 -10.22 10.01
C LEU A 107 6.24 -8.86 9.92
N GLU A 108 6.57 -7.95 10.87
CA GLU A 108 6.05 -6.59 10.87
C GLU A 108 6.59 -5.75 9.71
N GLN A 109 7.86 -5.93 9.32
CA GLN A 109 8.47 -5.19 8.21
C GLN A 109 7.65 -5.30 6.93
N THR A 110 7.30 -6.52 6.53
CA THR A 110 6.51 -6.73 5.30
C THR A 110 5.10 -6.16 5.43
N SER A 111 4.51 -6.21 6.63
CA SER A 111 3.20 -5.63 6.91
C SER A 111 3.22 -4.10 6.80
N MET A 112 4.22 -3.45 7.42
CA MET A 112 4.33 -1.98 7.40
C MET A 112 4.73 -1.45 6.03
N LEU A 113 5.66 -2.11 5.34
CA LEU A 113 6.06 -1.75 3.99
C LEU A 113 4.88 -1.82 3.01
N ASN A 114 4.20 -2.95 2.98
CA ASN A 114 3.06 -3.13 2.09
C ASN A 114 1.90 -2.20 2.48
N GLY A 115 1.68 -1.99 3.80
CA GLY A 115 0.72 -1.01 4.28
C GLY A 115 0.99 0.38 3.72
N ALA A 116 2.23 0.85 3.80
CA ALA A 116 2.62 2.14 3.23
C ALA A 116 2.39 2.20 1.70
N VAL A 117 2.93 1.23 0.97
CA VAL A 117 2.87 1.20 -0.51
C VAL A 117 1.43 1.06 -1.02
N LEU A 118 0.63 0.17 -0.42
CA LEU A 118 -0.75 -0.03 -0.86
C LEU A 118 -1.63 1.19 -0.60
N HIS A 119 -1.42 1.91 0.52
CA HIS A 119 -2.11 3.18 0.75
C HIS A 119 -1.68 4.27 -0.24
N GLU A 120 -0.39 4.37 -0.57
CA GLU A 120 0.06 5.30 -1.62
C GLU A 120 -0.57 5.02 -2.98
N LEU A 121 -0.69 3.75 -3.33
CA LEU A 121 -1.34 3.34 -4.57
C LEU A 121 -2.85 3.62 -4.50
N TYR A 122 -3.49 3.38 -3.36
CA TYR A 122 -4.92 3.65 -3.14
C TYR A 122 -5.23 5.14 -3.26
N PHE A 123 -4.56 6.01 -2.51
CA PHE A 123 -4.79 7.45 -2.61
C PHE A 123 -4.43 8.00 -3.98
N GLY A 124 -3.38 7.47 -4.60
CA GLY A 124 -2.99 7.82 -5.96
C GLY A 124 -3.94 7.32 -7.06
N ASN A 125 -4.93 6.47 -6.75
CA ASN A 125 -6.01 6.13 -7.68
C ASN A 125 -7.17 7.12 -7.62
N LEU A 126 -7.27 7.94 -6.54
CA LEU A 126 -8.43 8.76 -6.28
C LEU A 126 -8.29 10.13 -6.95
N GLY A 127 -9.39 10.60 -7.50
CA GLY A 127 -9.51 11.87 -8.20
C GLY A 127 -10.79 11.86 -9.02
N ALA A 128 -11.07 12.92 -9.74
CA ALA A 128 -12.31 12.99 -10.53
C ALA A 128 -12.06 13.32 -12.02
N ALA A 129 -10.80 13.46 -12.41
CA ALA A 129 -10.45 14.05 -13.70
C ALA A 129 -10.65 13.09 -14.90
N ASN A 130 -10.25 11.83 -14.77
CA ASN A 130 -10.29 10.86 -15.87
C ASN A 130 -11.17 9.66 -15.51
N LYS A 131 -12.41 9.68 -16.01
CA LYS A 131 -13.47 8.73 -15.61
C LYS A 131 -13.47 7.39 -16.36
N GLU A 132 -12.67 7.24 -17.41
CA GLU A 132 -12.58 6.01 -18.19
C GLU A 132 -11.14 5.69 -18.59
N PRO A 133 -10.77 4.40 -18.58
CA PRO A 133 -9.45 3.97 -19.04
C PRO A 133 -9.32 4.16 -20.57
N LYS A 134 -8.10 4.46 -21.00
CA LYS A 134 -7.72 4.64 -22.40
C LYS A 134 -6.54 3.74 -22.76
N GLY A 135 -6.03 3.88 -23.97
CA GLY A 135 -4.78 3.26 -24.41
C GLY A 135 -4.68 1.75 -24.19
N SER A 136 -3.52 1.31 -23.73
CA SER A 136 -3.23 -0.10 -23.44
C SER A 136 -4.12 -0.64 -22.33
N LEU A 137 -4.43 0.17 -21.31
CA LEU A 137 -5.26 -0.24 -20.19
C LEU A 137 -6.65 -0.66 -20.65
N LYS A 138 -7.32 0.15 -21.48
CA LYS A 138 -8.64 -0.18 -22.04
C LYS A 138 -8.59 -1.44 -22.89
N LYS A 139 -7.55 -1.60 -23.71
CA LYS A 139 -7.38 -2.79 -24.56
C LYS A 139 -7.20 -4.06 -23.72
N MET A 140 -6.38 -3.99 -22.69
CA MET A 140 -6.10 -5.14 -21.82
C MET A 140 -7.29 -5.48 -20.92
N ILE A 141 -8.01 -4.50 -20.38
CA ILE A 141 -9.26 -4.73 -19.66
C ILE A 141 -10.28 -5.45 -20.56
N ASN A 142 -10.46 -5.01 -21.78
CA ASN A 142 -11.39 -5.65 -22.71
C ASN A 142 -10.93 -7.07 -23.10
N ARG A 143 -9.63 -7.28 -23.29
CA ARG A 143 -9.06 -8.61 -23.59
C ARG A 143 -9.27 -9.58 -22.43
N ASP A 144 -9.00 -9.16 -21.20
CA ASP A 144 -8.90 -10.04 -20.04
C ASP A 144 -10.25 -10.22 -19.31
N PHE A 145 -11.14 -9.23 -19.38
CA PHE A 145 -12.43 -9.21 -18.67
C PHE A 145 -13.65 -9.02 -19.57
N GLY A 146 -13.46 -8.78 -20.88
CA GLY A 146 -14.53 -8.51 -21.82
C GLY A 146 -15.04 -7.07 -21.83
N SER A 147 -15.08 -6.40 -20.68
CA SER A 147 -15.51 -5.00 -20.53
C SER A 147 -15.01 -4.35 -19.26
N LEU A 148 -15.03 -3.01 -19.21
CA LEU A 148 -14.77 -2.24 -18.00
C LEU A 148 -15.76 -2.59 -16.88
N GLN A 149 -17.04 -2.77 -17.23
CA GLN A 149 -18.06 -3.13 -16.25
C GLN A 149 -17.78 -4.48 -15.59
N SER A 150 -17.37 -5.48 -16.37
CA SER A 150 -16.97 -6.79 -15.86
C SER A 150 -15.74 -6.68 -14.95
N PHE A 151 -14.71 -5.95 -15.39
CA PHE A 151 -13.51 -5.69 -14.57
C PHE A 151 -13.85 -5.06 -13.21
N ILE A 152 -14.66 -3.99 -13.20
CA ILE A 152 -15.15 -3.34 -11.98
C ILE A 152 -15.97 -4.33 -11.14
N GLY A 153 -16.78 -5.17 -11.77
CA GLY A 153 -17.52 -6.22 -11.11
C GLY A 153 -16.61 -7.19 -10.36
N HIS A 154 -15.50 -7.64 -10.97
CA HIS A 154 -14.49 -8.46 -10.31
C HIS A 154 -13.85 -7.74 -9.13
N MET A 155 -13.40 -6.48 -9.31
CA MET A 155 -12.82 -5.67 -8.23
C MET A 155 -13.77 -5.55 -7.03
N LYS A 156 -15.04 -5.23 -7.27
CA LYS A 156 -16.06 -5.10 -6.22
C LYS A 156 -16.38 -6.44 -5.55
N THR A 157 -16.41 -7.53 -6.29
CA THR A 157 -16.67 -8.87 -5.74
C THR A 157 -15.55 -9.29 -4.80
N VAL A 158 -14.29 -9.13 -5.22
CA VAL A 158 -13.12 -9.36 -4.36
C VAL A 158 -13.17 -8.45 -3.14
N GLY A 159 -13.48 -7.15 -3.33
CA GLY A 159 -13.61 -6.19 -2.24
C GLY A 159 -14.74 -6.49 -1.23
N LYS A 160 -15.70 -7.35 -1.57
CA LYS A 160 -16.75 -7.80 -0.63
C LYS A 160 -16.33 -8.98 0.23
N ILE A 161 -15.49 -9.87 -0.31
CA ILE A 161 -15.18 -11.17 0.32
C ILE A 161 -13.84 -11.20 1.03
N PHE A 162 -12.94 -10.24 0.77
CA PHE A 162 -11.66 -10.09 1.47
C PHE A 162 -11.71 -8.98 2.53
N HIS A 163 -10.75 -9.00 3.48
CA HIS A 163 -10.71 -8.04 4.58
C HIS A 163 -9.70 -6.91 4.38
N GLY A 164 -8.67 -7.12 3.55
CA GLY A 164 -7.60 -6.15 3.34
C GLY A 164 -7.76 -5.33 2.06
N TRP A 165 -7.56 -5.97 0.91
CA TRP A 165 -7.47 -5.27 -0.36
C TRP A 165 -8.11 -6.03 -1.52
N SER A 166 -8.63 -5.29 -2.48
CA SER A 166 -8.87 -5.78 -3.84
C SER A 166 -7.83 -5.14 -4.76
N LEU A 167 -7.01 -5.96 -5.40
CA LEU A 167 -5.83 -5.54 -6.14
C LEU A 167 -5.89 -5.99 -7.59
N ALA A 168 -6.01 -5.08 -8.55
CA ALA A 168 -5.73 -5.39 -9.94
C ALA A 168 -4.25 -5.20 -10.23
N ALA A 169 -3.62 -6.20 -10.85
CA ALA A 169 -2.21 -6.18 -11.16
C ALA A 169 -1.89 -6.86 -12.50
N LEU A 170 -0.86 -6.36 -13.17
CA LEU A 170 -0.25 -7.03 -14.32
C LEU A 170 0.54 -8.23 -13.82
N ASN A 171 0.19 -9.43 -14.28
CA ASN A 171 0.95 -10.63 -14.02
C ASN A 171 2.01 -10.80 -15.12
N TYR A 172 3.28 -10.71 -14.75
CA TYR A 172 4.39 -10.75 -15.68
C TYR A 172 4.57 -12.10 -16.38
N ARG A 173 4.14 -13.21 -15.76
CA ARG A 173 4.24 -14.54 -16.40
C ARG A 173 3.23 -14.74 -17.52
N THR A 174 2.06 -14.11 -17.41
CA THR A 174 0.96 -14.32 -18.37
C THR A 174 0.69 -13.11 -19.24
N GLY A 175 1.23 -11.95 -18.90
CA GLY A 175 0.94 -10.68 -19.56
C GLY A 175 -0.53 -10.26 -19.42
N LYS A 176 -1.26 -10.80 -18.42
CA LYS A 176 -2.68 -10.50 -18.18
C LYS A 176 -2.85 -9.62 -16.94
N ILE A 177 -3.91 -8.83 -16.94
CA ILE A 177 -4.41 -8.20 -15.73
C ILE A 177 -5.23 -9.23 -14.95
N ASN A 178 -4.91 -9.42 -13.67
CA ASN A 178 -5.65 -10.26 -12.75
C ASN A 178 -6.13 -9.43 -11.56
N VAL A 179 -7.25 -9.85 -10.94
CA VAL A 179 -7.75 -9.28 -9.68
C VAL A 179 -7.44 -10.27 -8.56
N TYR A 180 -6.70 -9.79 -7.56
CA TYR A 180 -6.30 -10.56 -6.37
C TYR A 180 -6.97 -10.00 -5.14
N GLY A 181 -7.30 -10.86 -4.18
CA GLY A 181 -7.76 -10.47 -2.86
C GLY A 181 -6.67 -10.68 -1.81
N LEU A 182 -6.40 -9.67 -1.00
CA LEU A 182 -5.47 -9.75 0.11
C LEU A 182 -6.22 -9.71 1.44
N GLU A 183 -5.93 -10.65 2.34
CA GLU A 183 -6.52 -10.66 3.68
C GLU A 183 -5.90 -9.62 4.60
N ARG A 184 -4.59 -9.35 4.43
CA ARG A 184 -3.83 -8.33 5.15
C ARG A 184 -2.85 -7.67 4.19
N HIS A 185 -2.11 -6.68 4.68
CA HIS A 185 -1.09 -6.02 3.87
C HIS A 185 -0.04 -7.00 3.31
N ASN A 186 0.26 -8.07 4.04
CA ASN A 186 1.29 -9.05 3.70
C ASN A 186 0.76 -10.51 3.61
N LEU A 187 -0.55 -10.70 3.62
CA LEU A 187 -1.15 -12.04 3.48
C LEU A 187 -1.89 -12.16 2.14
N ASN A 188 -1.59 -13.19 1.39
CA ASN A 188 -2.04 -13.47 0.00
C ASN A 188 -1.49 -12.48 -1.03
N VAL A 189 -0.34 -11.87 -0.76
CA VAL A 189 0.33 -10.98 -1.72
C VAL A 189 0.95 -11.80 -2.84
N PRO A 190 0.53 -11.62 -4.11
CA PRO A 190 1.12 -12.35 -5.22
C PRO A 190 2.53 -11.85 -5.53
N THR A 191 3.39 -12.76 -5.97
CA THR A 191 4.72 -12.43 -6.49
C THR A 191 4.70 -12.25 -8.01
N MET A 192 5.70 -11.58 -8.57
CA MET A 192 5.84 -11.36 -10.02
C MET A 192 4.63 -10.68 -10.65
N VAL A 193 4.09 -9.69 -9.94
CA VAL A 193 3.01 -8.85 -10.43
C VAL A 193 3.33 -7.36 -10.17
N SER A 194 2.76 -6.48 -10.99
CA SER A 194 2.81 -5.04 -10.75
C SER A 194 1.39 -4.53 -10.46
N PRO A 195 1.15 -3.97 -9.26
CA PRO A 195 -0.13 -3.34 -8.92
C PRO A 195 -0.46 -2.17 -9.83
N ILE A 196 -1.68 -2.13 -10.38
CA ILE A 196 -2.14 -1.03 -11.23
C ILE A 196 -3.33 -0.27 -10.62
N LEU A 197 -4.32 -0.97 -10.05
CA LEU A 197 -5.46 -0.39 -9.35
C LEU A 197 -5.61 -1.07 -7.99
N VAL A 198 -5.65 -0.29 -6.92
CA VAL A 198 -5.70 -0.77 -5.54
C VAL A 198 -6.93 -0.21 -4.85
N LEU A 199 -7.75 -1.09 -4.28
CA LEU A 199 -8.93 -0.76 -3.50
C LEU A 199 -8.74 -1.26 -2.07
N ASP A 200 -8.73 -0.34 -1.12
CA ASP A 200 -8.72 -0.64 0.31
C ASP A 200 -10.09 -1.10 0.76
N VAL A 201 -10.19 -2.23 1.44
CA VAL A 201 -11.44 -2.75 1.98
C VAL A 201 -11.37 -3.05 3.47
N TYR A 202 -10.32 -2.57 4.15
CA TYR A 202 -10.32 -2.49 5.60
C TYR A 202 -11.40 -1.55 6.11
N GLU A 203 -11.87 -1.77 7.30
CA GLU A 203 -12.89 -0.94 7.95
C GLU A 203 -12.46 0.53 8.10
N HIS A 204 -11.17 0.78 8.34
CA HIS A 204 -10.66 2.15 8.44
C HIS A 204 -10.79 2.97 7.15
N ALA A 205 -10.96 2.33 6.00
CA ALA A 205 -11.12 3.03 4.73
C ALA A 205 -12.51 3.63 4.54
N TYR A 206 -13.55 3.17 5.30
CA TYR A 206 -14.92 3.53 5.00
C TYR A 206 -15.87 3.65 6.20
N MET A 207 -15.52 3.16 7.40
CA MET A 207 -16.49 3.06 8.49
C MET A 207 -16.99 4.40 9.03
N ILE A 208 -16.22 5.49 8.89
CA ILE A 208 -16.68 6.82 9.32
C ILE A 208 -17.86 7.26 8.45
N ASP A 209 -17.76 7.10 7.13
CA ASP A 209 -18.78 7.57 6.19
C ASP A 209 -19.92 6.56 5.94
N TYR A 210 -19.61 5.27 5.98
CA TYR A 210 -20.51 4.23 5.50
C TYR A 210 -20.91 3.21 6.57
N GLY A 211 -20.32 3.26 7.77
CA GLY A 211 -20.55 2.24 8.79
C GLY A 211 -20.32 0.85 8.23
N THR A 212 -21.34 -0.03 8.32
CA THR A 212 -21.29 -1.41 7.80
C THR A 212 -21.66 -1.54 6.32
N ASP A 213 -22.05 -0.44 5.65
CA ASP A 213 -22.50 -0.48 4.24
C ASP A 213 -21.29 -0.43 3.28
N ARG A 214 -20.47 -1.49 3.34
CA ARG A 214 -19.32 -1.65 2.43
C ARG A 214 -19.70 -1.54 0.96
N LYS A 215 -20.93 -1.97 0.59
CA LYS A 215 -21.38 -1.90 -0.80
C LYS A 215 -21.41 -0.47 -1.33
N LYS A 216 -21.97 0.47 -0.56
CA LYS A 216 -21.99 1.90 -0.95
C LYS A 216 -20.59 2.48 -1.05
N TYR A 217 -19.69 2.11 -0.12
CA TYR A 217 -18.29 2.51 -0.21
C TYR A 217 -17.61 2.02 -1.51
N LEU A 218 -17.81 0.74 -1.90
CA LEU A 218 -17.27 0.21 -3.15
C LEU A 218 -17.80 0.96 -4.38
N ASP A 219 -19.06 1.39 -4.34
CA ASP A 219 -19.66 2.20 -5.40
C ASP A 219 -19.03 3.60 -5.42
N ALA A 220 -18.85 4.25 -4.27
CA ALA A 220 -18.18 5.54 -4.14
C ALA A 220 -16.72 5.49 -4.60
N PHE A 221 -15.97 4.44 -4.23
CA PHE A 221 -14.60 4.26 -4.72
C PHE A 221 -14.55 4.27 -6.25
N VAL A 222 -15.39 3.45 -6.91
CA VAL A 222 -15.41 3.36 -8.37
C VAL A 222 -15.71 4.69 -9.03
N MET A 223 -16.62 5.50 -8.46
CA MET A 223 -16.95 6.83 -8.98
C MET A 223 -15.78 7.82 -8.92
N ASN A 224 -14.85 7.61 -8.00
CA ASN A 224 -13.72 8.50 -7.75
C ASN A 224 -12.38 7.97 -8.32
N VAL A 225 -12.37 6.86 -9.06
CA VAL A 225 -11.14 6.39 -9.70
C VAL A 225 -10.71 7.38 -10.78
N ASP A 226 -9.51 7.92 -10.64
CA ASP A 226 -8.79 8.57 -11.71
C ASP A 226 -8.01 7.53 -12.51
N TRP A 227 -8.44 7.28 -13.74
CA TRP A 227 -7.85 6.24 -14.57
C TRP A 227 -6.47 6.61 -15.13
N LYS A 228 -6.09 7.88 -15.15
CA LYS A 228 -4.78 8.30 -15.67
C LYS A 228 -3.60 7.73 -14.86
N PRO A 229 -3.54 7.82 -13.52
CA PRO A 229 -2.48 7.16 -12.76
C PRO A 229 -2.47 5.63 -12.91
N VAL A 230 -3.63 5.01 -13.14
CA VAL A 230 -3.73 3.56 -13.38
C VAL A 230 -3.11 3.19 -14.74
N GLU A 231 -3.37 4.00 -15.78
CA GLU A 231 -2.74 3.87 -17.09
C GLU A 231 -1.22 4.01 -17.01
N GLU A 232 -0.74 5.06 -16.33
CA GLU A 232 0.69 5.33 -16.17
C GLU A 232 1.43 4.20 -15.46
N ARG A 233 0.79 3.59 -14.44
CA ARG A 233 1.35 2.39 -13.77
C ARG A 233 1.42 1.18 -14.69
N LEU A 234 0.39 0.96 -15.49
CA LEU A 234 0.40 -0.13 -16.46
C LEU A 234 1.48 0.07 -17.52
N GLU A 235 1.59 1.28 -18.09
CA GLU A 235 2.63 1.58 -19.09
C GLU A 235 4.03 1.41 -18.50
N HIS A 236 4.24 1.86 -17.27
CA HIS A 236 5.51 1.62 -16.57
C HIS A 236 5.76 0.14 -16.38
N ALA A 237 4.77 -0.62 -15.92
CA ALA A 237 4.90 -2.07 -15.74
C ALA A 237 5.23 -2.80 -17.05
N LEU A 238 4.61 -2.38 -18.16
CA LEU A 238 4.88 -2.95 -19.49
C LEU A 238 6.27 -2.58 -20.03
N SER A 239 6.89 -1.49 -19.57
CA SER A 239 8.23 -1.08 -19.98
C SER A 239 9.34 -1.87 -19.29
N ILE A 240 9.06 -2.58 -18.22
CA ILE A 240 10.04 -3.42 -17.52
C ILE A 240 10.29 -4.69 -18.34
N PRO A 241 11.54 -4.95 -18.77
CA PRO A 241 11.85 -6.14 -19.54
C PRO A 241 11.80 -7.41 -18.66
N PHE A 242 10.66 -8.08 -18.63
CA PHE A 242 10.50 -9.38 -17.97
C PHE A 242 10.66 -10.58 -18.93
N GLY A 243 11.28 -10.34 -20.09
CA GLY A 243 11.16 -11.21 -21.26
C GLY A 243 11.76 -12.61 -21.16
N GLU A 244 12.94 -12.85 -20.65
CA GLU A 244 13.60 -14.14 -20.83
C GLU A 244 14.04 -14.85 -19.53
N ALA A 245 14.00 -14.19 -18.39
CA ALA A 245 14.53 -14.73 -17.13
C ALA A 245 13.57 -15.67 -16.38
N VAL A 246 12.35 -15.92 -16.87
CA VAL A 246 11.31 -16.69 -16.16
C VAL A 246 10.75 -17.86 -16.99
N THR A 247 11.41 -18.26 -18.04
CA THR A 247 11.18 -19.59 -18.64
C THR A 247 11.92 -20.62 -17.78
N VAL A 248 11.21 -21.15 -16.79
CA VAL A 248 11.61 -22.36 -16.05
C VAL A 248 10.90 -23.54 -16.67
#